data_328f36cd265d12d2b640730603c80317
#
_entry.id   328f36cd265d12d2b640730603c80317
#
_cell.length_a   1.000
_cell.length_b   1.000
_cell.length_c   1.000
_cell.angle_alpha   90.00
_cell.angle_beta   90.00
_cell.angle_gamma   90.00
#
_symmetry.space_group_name_H-M   'P 1'
#
loop_
_entity.id
_entity.type
_entity.pdbx_description
1 polymer ?
#
loop_
_entity_poly.entity_id
_entity_poly.type
_entity_poly.pdbx_seq_one_letter_code
_entity_poly.pdbx_strand_id
1 'polypeptide(L)'
;LFDARVPPSWVSSASGNEISWLSPNLGVWFGNLIERNEQLSSWLSKGSPTSFSITAFFNPQGFLTAMKQEVTRAHLNDRWSLDDVLLHTEVTEFTGKANVKKSPQEGVYVYGLFLDGCAWSKQDNSLVESDPKKLFSPLPVLYITAVTSNQKRGSSGEYGPYGAYSCP
;
A
#
# COMPACT_ATOMS: atom_id res chain seq x y z
N LEU A 1 12.77 -15.75 22.33
CA LEU A 1 11.66 -15.14 23.06
C LEU A 1 12.14 -14.31 24.26
N PHE A 2 13.04 -14.82 25.07
CA PHE A 2 13.58 -14.08 26.23
C PHE A 2 14.32 -12.79 25.82
N ASP A 3 14.94 -12.78 24.65
CA ASP A 3 15.63 -11.61 24.09
C ASP A 3 14.69 -10.67 23.30
N ALA A 4 13.37 -10.87 23.38
CA ALA A 4 12.36 -10.18 22.57
C ALA A 4 12.63 -10.25 21.04
N ARG A 5 13.38 -11.25 20.59
CA ARG A 5 13.64 -11.50 19.17
C ARG A 5 12.61 -12.46 18.59
N VAL A 6 12.28 -12.25 17.32
CA VAL A 6 11.42 -13.18 16.59
C VAL A 6 12.20 -14.46 16.29
N PRO A 7 11.70 -15.66 16.69
CA PRO A 7 12.38 -16.91 16.38
C PRO A 7 12.52 -17.12 14.85
N PRO A 8 13.68 -17.57 14.36
CA PRO A 8 13.88 -17.80 12.92
C PRO A 8 12.84 -18.75 12.31
N SER A 9 12.38 -19.75 13.05
CA SER A 9 11.36 -20.72 12.61
C SER A 9 9.98 -20.09 12.35
N TRP A 10 9.72 -18.88 12.86
CA TRP A 10 8.46 -18.17 12.65
C TRP A 10 8.49 -17.29 11.40
N VAL A 11 9.68 -17.04 10.84
CA VAL A 11 9.88 -16.18 9.67
C VAL A 11 10.08 -17.01 8.40
N SER A 12 10.52 -18.28 8.53
CA SER A 12 10.68 -19.17 7.38
C SER A 12 9.44 -20.03 7.17
N SER A 13 8.94 -20.09 5.94
CA SER A 13 7.91 -21.04 5.58
C SER A 13 8.49 -22.43 5.33
N ALA A 14 7.71 -23.49 5.55
CA ALA A 14 8.07 -24.88 5.24
C ALA A 14 8.36 -25.10 3.75
N SER A 15 8.00 -24.18 2.87
CA SER A 15 8.24 -24.22 1.43
C SER A 15 9.55 -23.54 1.00
N GLY A 16 10.38 -23.08 1.94
CA GLY A 16 11.65 -22.42 1.63
C GLY A 16 11.53 -20.97 1.16
N ASN A 17 10.33 -20.44 1.02
CA ASN A 17 10.11 -19.03 0.76
C ASN A 17 10.13 -18.27 2.10
N GLU A 18 11.14 -17.47 2.31
CA GLU A 18 11.22 -16.61 3.48
C GLU A 18 10.09 -15.58 3.44
N ILE A 19 9.16 -15.71 4.37
CA ILE A 19 8.20 -14.65 4.67
C ILE A 19 8.91 -13.72 5.65
N SER A 20 9.81 -12.89 5.14
CA SER A 20 10.58 -11.98 5.97
C SER A 20 9.72 -10.77 6.36
N TRP A 21 9.12 -10.84 7.54
CA TRP A 21 8.69 -9.66 8.25
C TRP A 21 9.87 -9.09 8.99
N LEU A 22 10.41 -8.03 8.46
CA LEU A 22 11.37 -7.24 9.20
C LEU A 22 10.60 -6.50 10.29
N SER A 23 10.70 -7.00 11.50
CA SER A 23 10.14 -6.34 12.69
C SER A 23 11.28 -6.08 13.68
N PRO A 24 11.35 -4.87 14.26
CA PRO A 24 12.43 -4.48 15.16
C PRO A 24 12.44 -5.30 16.44
N ASN A 25 11.29 -5.80 16.87
CA ASN A 25 11.16 -6.62 18.06
C ASN A 25 9.91 -7.52 17.99
N LEU A 26 9.82 -8.45 18.95
CA LEU A 26 8.73 -9.41 19.04
C LEU A 26 7.36 -8.77 19.25
N GLY A 27 7.27 -7.68 20.01
CA GLY A 27 6.00 -6.98 20.25
C GLY A 27 5.42 -6.39 18.97
N VAL A 28 6.25 -5.74 18.16
CA VAL A 28 5.83 -5.20 16.84
C VAL A 28 5.44 -6.35 15.91
N TRP A 29 6.17 -7.46 15.94
CA TRP A 29 5.84 -8.64 15.13
C TRP A 29 4.45 -9.19 15.47
N PHE A 30 4.13 -9.34 16.77
CA PHE A 30 2.81 -9.77 17.21
C PHE A 30 1.72 -8.76 16.86
N GLY A 31 1.98 -7.46 17.03
CA GLY A 31 1.04 -6.41 16.64
C GLY A 31 0.65 -6.51 15.15
N ASN A 32 1.65 -6.67 14.27
CA ASN A 32 1.45 -6.85 12.85
C ASN A 32 0.68 -8.15 12.52
N LEU A 33 0.95 -9.24 13.24
CA LEU A 33 0.24 -10.50 13.07
C LEU A 33 -1.24 -10.37 13.44
N ILE A 34 -1.55 -9.72 14.54
CA ILE A 34 -2.92 -9.46 14.99
C ILE A 34 -3.66 -8.59 13.96
N GLU A 35 -3.08 -7.47 13.55
CA GLU A 35 -3.68 -6.58 12.55
C GLU A 35 -3.97 -7.31 11.23
N ARG A 36 -3.06 -8.15 10.79
CA ARG A 36 -3.24 -8.99 9.60
C ARG A 36 -4.40 -9.96 9.76
N ASN A 37 -4.44 -10.67 10.88
CA ASN A 37 -5.52 -11.61 11.17
C ASN A 37 -6.89 -10.91 11.23
N GLU A 38 -6.96 -9.75 11.86
CA GLU A 38 -8.18 -8.94 11.94
C GLU A 38 -8.63 -8.48 10.55
N GLN A 39 -7.72 -7.96 9.71
CA GLN A 39 -8.06 -7.54 8.36
C GLN A 39 -8.61 -8.69 7.51
N LEU A 40 -7.91 -9.84 7.49
CA LEU A 40 -8.31 -10.98 6.69
C LEU A 40 -9.59 -11.64 7.21
N SER A 41 -9.73 -11.82 8.52
CA SER A 41 -10.92 -12.39 9.13
C SER A 41 -12.15 -11.50 8.94
N SER A 42 -11.97 -10.17 9.06
CA SER A 42 -13.03 -9.21 8.80
C SER A 42 -13.45 -9.23 7.33
N TRP A 43 -12.49 -9.31 6.41
CA TRP A 43 -12.79 -9.41 4.98
C TRP A 43 -13.60 -10.66 4.64
N LEU A 44 -13.21 -11.82 5.17
CA LEU A 44 -13.94 -13.07 4.95
C LEU A 44 -15.35 -13.06 5.53
N SER A 45 -15.55 -12.41 6.67
CA SER A 45 -16.83 -12.45 7.38
C SER A 45 -17.79 -11.31 7.02
N LYS A 46 -17.28 -10.14 6.70
CA LYS A 46 -18.06 -8.89 6.50
C LYS A 46 -17.99 -8.35 5.09
N GLY A 47 -17.14 -8.94 4.23
CA GLY A 47 -16.86 -8.43 2.89
C GLY A 47 -15.67 -7.47 2.87
N SER A 48 -15.36 -6.92 1.68
CA SER A 48 -14.20 -6.07 1.43
C SER A 48 -14.19 -4.85 2.34
N PRO A 49 -13.08 -4.59 3.05
CA PRO A 49 -12.94 -3.39 3.87
C PRO A 49 -12.87 -2.13 2.98
N THR A 50 -13.15 -0.96 3.58
CA THR A 50 -13.08 0.32 2.87
C THR A 50 -11.65 0.76 2.53
N SER A 51 -10.68 0.26 3.27
CA SER A 51 -9.25 0.51 3.07
C SER A 51 -8.41 -0.66 3.57
N PHE A 52 -7.24 -0.83 3.00
CA PHE A 52 -6.36 -1.97 3.26
C PHE A 52 -5.03 -1.53 3.86
N SER A 53 -4.54 -2.28 4.84
CA SER A 53 -3.12 -2.27 5.18
C SER A 53 -2.39 -3.20 4.21
N ILE A 54 -1.55 -2.63 3.35
CA ILE A 54 -0.83 -3.44 2.35
C ILE A 54 0.21 -4.36 3.00
N THR A 55 0.73 -3.96 4.16
CA THR A 55 1.67 -4.75 4.95
C THR A 55 1.03 -5.98 5.59
N ALA A 56 -0.31 -6.03 5.65
CA ALA A 56 -1.04 -7.20 6.13
C ALA A 56 -1.09 -8.35 5.12
N PHE A 57 -0.69 -8.15 3.88
CA PHE A 57 -0.63 -9.22 2.88
C PHE A 57 0.74 -9.91 2.87
N PHE A 58 0.75 -11.23 2.66
CA PHE A 58 1.99 -12.01 2.44
C PHE A 58 2.64 -11.67 1.11
N ASN A 59 1.82 -11.33 0.11
CA ASN A 59 2.26 -10.90 -1.20
C ASN A 59 1.53 -9.60 -1.58
N PRO A 60 2.03 -8.43 -1.15
CA PRO A 60 1.46 -7.13 -1.50
C PRO A 60 1.37 -6.90 -3.01
N GLN A 61 2.38 -7.35 -3.76
CA GLN A 61 2.40 -7.24 -5.21
C GLN A 61 1.29 -8.07 -5.85
N GLY A 62 1.04 -9.28 -5.34
CA GLY A 62 -0.06 -10.13 -5.79
C GLY A 62 -1.43 -9.47 -5.57
N PHE A 63 -1.62 -8.80 -4.43
CA PHE A 63 -2.83 -8.03 -4.14
C PHE A 63 -3.03 -6.89 -5.15
N LEU A 64 -2.00 -6.09 -5.41
CA LEU A 64 -2.07 -5.00 -6.41
C LEU A 64 -2.31 -5.53 -7.82
N THR A 65 -1.72 -6.67 -8.18
CA THR A 65 -1.97 -7.33 -9.46
C THR A 65 -3.41 -7.80 -9.58
N ALA A 66 -3.98 -8.39 -8.53
CA ALA A 66 -5.38 -8.81 -8.51
C ALA A 66 -6.34 -7.61 -8.64
N MET A 67 -6.06 -6.51 -7.94
CA MET A 67 -6.81 -5.26 -8.08
C MET A 67 -6.74 -4.71 -9.51
N LYS A 68 -5.53 -4.66 -10.10
CA LYS A 68 -5.33 -4.27 -11.50
C LYS A 68 -6.18 -5.12 -12.46
N GLN A 69 -6.20 -6.44 -12.25
CA GLN A 69 -7.01 -7.36 -13.05
C GLN A 69 -8.51 -7.11 -12.90
N GLU A 70 -8.98 -6.84 -11.69
CA GLU A 70 -10.39 -6.57 -11.43
C GLU A 70 -10.84 -5.29 -12.13
N VAL A 71 -10.09 -4.20 -12.00
CA VAL A 71 -10.37 -2.94 -12.72
C VAL A 71 -10.35 -3.16 -14.24
N THR A 72 -9.37 -3.89 -14.78
CA THR A 72 -9.30 -4.21 -16.21
C THR A 72 -10.53 -4.99 -16.68
N ARG A 73 -11.02 -5.95 -15.88
CA ARG A 73 -12.24 -6.72 -16.20
C ARG A 73 -13.49 -5.85 -16.21
N ALA A 74 -13.58 -4.85 -15.34
CA ALA A 74 -14.70 -3.91 -15.35
C ALA A 74 -14.77 -3.11 -16.66
N HIS A 75 -13.62 -2.90 -17.34
CA HIS A 75 -13.48 -2.16 -18.59
C HIS A 75 -13.28 -3.02 -19.85
N LEU A 76 -13.74 -4.27 -19.82
CA LEU A 76 -13.65 -5.16 -21.01
C LEU A 76 -14.37 -4.59 -22.22
N ASN A 77 -15.49 -3.88 -22.03
CA ASN A 77 -16.23 -3.23 -23.10
C ASN A 77 -15.42 -2.08 -23.74
N ASP A 78 -14.54 -1.45 -22.98
CA ASP A 78 -13.62 -0.38 -23.42
C ASP A 78 -12.34 -0.95 -24.05
N ARG A 79 -12.27 -2.27 -24.24
CA ARG A 79 -11.13 -3.00 -24.80
C ARG A 79 -9.82 -2.83 -24.02
N TRP A 80 -9.91 -2.69 -22.70
CA TRP A 80 -8.72 -2.65 -21.87
C TRP A 80 -8.01 -4.01 -21.89
N SER A 81 -6.69 -3.97 -22.12
CA SER A 81 -5.80 -5.12 -21.98
C SER A 81 -4.95 -4.96 -20.74
N LEU A 82 -4.69 -6.06 -20.04
CA LEU A 82 -3.86 -6.05 -18.84
C LEU A 82 -2.43 -5.53 -19.12
N ASP A 83 -1.94 -5.73 -20.34
CA ASP A 83 -0.61 -5.26 -20.74
C ASP A 83 -0.55 -3.74 -20.96
N ASP A 84 -1.68 -3.12 -21.30
CA ASP A 84 -1.78 -1.67 -21.55
C ASP A 84 -2.14 -0.85 -20.31
N VAL A 85 -2.45 -1.54 -19.20
CA VAL A 85 -2.91 -0.91 -17.96
C VAL A 85 -1.77 -0.78 -16.97
N LEU A 86 -1.63 0.39 -16.39
CA LEU A 86 -0.62 0.74 -15.38
C LEU A 86 -1.29 1.05 -14.04
N LEU A 87 -0.56 0.82 -12.95
CA LEU A 87 -0.98 1.30 -11.64
C LEU A 87 -0.81 2.82 -11.56
N HIS A 88 -1.83 3.47 -11.05
CA HIS A 88 -1.84 4.90 -10.74
C HIS A 88 -2.07 5.08 -9.25
N THR A 89 -1.27 5.96 -8.63
CA THR A 89 -1.33 6.21 -7.19
C THR A 89 -1.52 7.69 -6.96
N GLU A 90 -2.50 8.01 -6.12
CA GLU A 90 -2.80 9.38 -5.70
C GLU A 90 -2.74 9.47 -4.18
N VAL A 91 -2.23 10.58 -3.66
CA VAL A 91 -2.28 10.89 -2.23
C VAL A 91 -3.62 11.52 -1.90
N THR A 92 -4.33 10.94 -0.92
CA THR A 92 -5.62 11.47 -0.50
C THR A 92 -5.47 12.42 0.68
N GLU A 93 -6.53 13.16 0.99
CA GLU A 93 -6.61 14.01 2.19
C GLU A 93 -6.82 13.22 3.50
N PHE A 94 -7.10 11.91 3.38
CA PHE A 94 -7.36 11.06 4.54
C PHE A 94 -6.07 10.77 5.32
N THR A 95 -6.05 11.12 6.59
CA THR A 95 -4.88 10.90 7.47
C THR A 95 -4.77 9.49 8.01
N GLY A 96 -5.81 8.66 7.89
CA GLY A 96 -5.81 7.29 8.40
C GLY A 96 -7.09 6.53 8.05
N LYS A 97 -7.10 5.22 8.33
CA LYS A 97 -8.22 4.32 8.00
C LYS A 97 -9.58 4.76 8.53
N ALA A 98 -9.61 5.42 9.68
CA ALA A 98 -10.87 5.87 10.30
C ALA A 98 -11.60 6.95 9.48
N ASN A 99 -10.88 7.66 8.63
CA ASN A 99 -11.43 8.72 7.79
C ASN A 99 -12.02 8.20 6.48
N VAL A 100 -11.69 6.94 6.12
CA VAL A 100 -12.19 6.30 4.90
C VAL A 100 -13.51 5.60 5.21
N LYS A 101 -14.63 6.25 4.94
CA LYS A 101 -15.97 5.73 5.25
C LYS A 101 -16.58 4.87 4.14
N LYS A 102 -16.10 5.01 2.91
CA LYS A 102 -16.65 4.32 1.74
C LYS A 102 -15.51 3.82 0.85
N SER A 103 -15.66 2.62 0.33
CA SER A 103 -14.75 2.09 -0.70
C SER A 103 -14.83 2.91 -1.98
N PRO A 104 -13.75 3.04 -2.75
CA PRO A 104 -13.80 3.66 -4.07
C PRO A 104 -14.65 2.79 -5.02
N GLN A 105 -15.10 3.34 -6.12
CA GLN A 105 -15.80 2.57 -7.15
C GLN A 105 -14.88 1.58 -7.85
N GLU A 106 -13.65 1.99 -8.08
CA GLU A 106 -12.58 1.20 -8.69
C GLU A 106 -11.28 1.43 -7.91
N GLY A 107 -10.40 0.43 -7.91
CA GLY A 107 -9.17 0.52 -7.16
C GLY A 107 -9.35 0.30 -5.65
N VAL A 108 -8.39 0.74 -4.88
CA VAL A 108 -8.33 0.50 -3.43
C VAL A 108 -7.72 1.70 -2.69
N TYR A 109 -8.17 1.91 -1.46
CA TYR A 109 -7.49 2.77 -0.52
C TYR A 109 -6.50 1.95 0.31
N VAL A 110 -5.27 2.47 0.44
CA VAL A 110 -4.18 1.83 1.17
C VAL A 110 -3.67 2.76 2.27
N TYR A 111 -3.53 2.24 3.48
CA TYR A 111 -3.02 2.97 4.64
C TYR A 111 -1.83 2.25 5.28
N GLY A 112 -1.18 2.91 6.25
CA GLY A 112 -0.09 2.33 7.03
C GLY A 112 1.25 2.31 6.31
N LEU A 113 1.40 3.08 5.25
CA LEU A 113 2.67 3.25 4.55
C LEU A 113 3.51 4.35 5.19
N PHE A 114 4.81 4.18 5.11
CA PHE A 114 5.81 5.18 5.49
C PHE A 114 7.03 5.07 4.55
N LEU A 115 7.77 6.16 4.44
CA LEU A 115 9.08 6.18 3.80
C LEU A 115 10.11 6.59 4.85
N ASP A 116 11.21 5.84 4.90
CA ASP A 116 12.30 6.12 5.84
C ASP A 116 12.88 7.51 5.57
N GLY A 117 13.01 8.30 6.64
CA GLY A 117 13.52 9.66 6.55
C GLY A 117 12.58 10.68 5.88
N CYS A 118 11.36 10.30 5.50
CA CYS A 118 10.42 11.18 4.82
C CYS A 118 9.14 11.40 5.63
N ALA A 119 8.53 12.57 5.41
CA ALA A 119 7.21 12.94 5.92
C ALA A 119 6.37 13.56 4.81
N TRP A 120 5.07 13.62 4.99
CA TRP A 120 4.16 14.28 4.06
C TRP A 120 3.81 15.68 4.57
N SER A 121 4.16 16.71 3.80
CA SER A 121 3.70 18.08 4.03
C SER A 121 2.32 18.27 3.40
N LYS A 122 1.32 18.55 4.25
CA LYS A 122 -0.03 18.88 3.76
C LYS A 122 -0.09 20.26 3.11
N GLN A 123 0.80 21.17 3.51
CA GLN A 123 0.81 22.54 3.00
C GLN A 123 1.33 22.58 1.55
N ASP A 124 2.43 21.85 1.31
CA ASP A 124 3.09 21.83 0.00
C ASP A 124 2.59 20.68 -0.87
N ASN A 125 1.75 19.79 -0.32
CA ASN A 125 1.27 18.56 -0.96
C ASN A 125 2.42 17.74 -1.56
N SER A 126 3.50 17.60 -0.79
CA SER A 126 4.77 16.99 -1.23
C SER A 126 5.45 16.20 -0.14
N LEU A 127 6.37 15.33 -0.54
CA LEU A 127 7.28 14.65 0.39
C LEU A 127 8.35 15.62 0.85
N VAL A 128 8.57 15.66 2.16
CA VAL A 128 9.59 16.48 2.83
C VAL A 128 10.44 15.58 3.72
N GLU A 129 11.58 16.07 4.15
CA GLU A 129 12.40 15.38 5.14
C GLU A 129 11.65 15.26 6.46
N SER A 130 11.75 14.10 7.13
CA SER A 130 11.10 13.88 8.42
C SER A 130 11.78 14.70 9.52
N ASP A 131 11.02 15.03 10.56
CA ASP A 131 11.56 15.69 11.76
C ASP A 131 12.73 14.88 12.35
N PRO A 132 13.75 15.53 12.91
CA PRO A 132 14.85 14.86 13.59
C PRO A 132 14.33 13.85 14.64
N LYS A 133 14.88 12.64 14.65
CA LYS A 133 14.50 11.52 15.52
C LYS A 133 13.16 10.84 15.22
N LYS A 134 12.49 11.23 14.14
CA LYS A 134 11.27 10.57 13.65
C LYS A 134 11.61 9.68 12.46
N LEU A 135 11.88 8.39 12.71
CA LEU A 135 12.25 7.45 11.65
C LEU A 135 11.07 7.09 10.73
N PHE A 136 9.86 7.06 11.29
CA PHE A 136 8.68 6.61 10.56
C PHE A 136 7.55 7.63 10.73
N SER A 137 7.42 8.52 9.78
CA SER A 137 6.27 9.42 9.70
C SER A 137 5.19 8.75 8.85
N PRO A 138 3.96 8.57 9.38
CA PRO A 138 2.89 7.95 8.61
C PRO A 138 2.52 8.82 7.42
N LEU A 139 2.42 8.20 6.26
CA LEU A 139 1.89 8.84 5.06
C LEU A 139 0.35 8.90 5.12
N PRO A 140 -0.28 9.84 4.42
CA PRO A 140 -1.72 9.82 4.20
C PRO A 140 -2.18 8.52 3.54
N VAL A 141 -3.49 8.28 3.55
CA VAL A 141 -4.06 7.16 2.79
C VAL A 141 -3.82 7.40 1.31
N LEU A 142 -3.34 6.37 0.63
CA LEU A 142 -3.14 6.40 -0.82
C LEU A 142 -4.35 5.78 -1.52
N TYR A 143 -4.78 6.38 -2.61
CA TYR A 143 -5.69 5.77 -3.56
C TYR A 143 -4.88 5.13 -4.67
N ILE A 144 -5.07 3.84 -4.90
CA ILE A 144 -4.37 3.09 -5.95
C ILE A 144 -5.43 2.50 -6.88
N THR A 145 -5.31 2.80 -8.16
CA THR A 145 -6.18 2.26 -9.21
C THR A 145 -5.37 1.85 -10.42
N ALA A 146 -6.05 1.37 -11.44
CA ALA A 146 -5.47 1.02 -12.72
C ALA A 146 -5.95 2.01 -13.79
N VAL A 147 -5.05 2.47 -14.63
CA VAL A 147 -5.34 3.40 -15.75
C VAL A 147 -4.66 2.93 -17.01
N THR A 148 -5.20 3.24 -18.17
CA THR A 148 -4.51 2.96 -19.43
C THR A 148 -3.32 3.88 -19.63
N SER A 149 -2.34 3.42 -20.40
CA SER A 149 -1.14 4.21 -20.72
C SER A 149 -1.46 5.56 -21.37
N ASN A 150 -2.57 5.63 -22.11
CA ASN A 150 -3.03 6.85 -22.76
C ASN A 150 -3.62 7.86 -21.74
N GLN A 151 -4.37 7.38 -20.76
CA GLN A 151 -4.92 8.22 -19.67
C GLN A 151 -3.81 8.79 -18.79
N LYS A 152 -2.77 8.01 -18.50
CA LYS A 152 -1.62 8.50 -17.74
C LYS A 152 -0.88 9.64 -18.43
N ARG A 153 -0.79 9.63 -19.76
CA ARG A 153 -0.18 10.73 -20.55
C ARG A 153 -1.01 12.02 -20.50
N GLY A 154 -2.33 11.93 -20.36
CA GLY A 154 -3.22 13.09 -20.25
C GLY A 154 -3.22 13.75 -18.87
N SER A 155 -2.91 13.01 -17.81
CA SER A 155 -2.80 13.49 -16.42
C SER A 155 -1.41 14.01 -16.05
N SER A 156 -0.43 13.99 -16.95
CA SER A 156 0.91 14.57 -16.77
C SER A 156 0.93 16.10 -16.91
N GLY A 157 -0.12 16.77 -16.45
CA GLY A 157 -0.11 18.17 -16.15
C GLY A 157 0.70 18.40 -14.87
N GLU A 158 1.89 18.96 -15.03
CA GLU A 158 2.73 19.52 -13.98
C GLU A 158 3.18 18.56 -12.87
N TYR A 159 4.09 17.66 -13.20
CA TYR A 159 5.12 17.28 -12.23
C TYR A 159 6.00 18.53 -12.02
N GLY A 160 6.02 19.03 -10.78
CA GLY A 160 6.94 20.06 -10.36
C GLY A 160 8.40 19.68 -10.71
N PRO A 161 9.39 20.57 -10.53
CA PRO A 161 10.73 20.50 -11.12
C PRO A 161 11.59 19.28 -10.72
N TYR A 162 11.06 18.35 -9.99
CA TYR A 162 11.71 17.08 -9.61
C TYR A 162 11.19 15.97 -10.50
N GLY A 163 11.79 15.85 -11.68
CA GLY A 163 11.52 14.78 -12.64
C GLY A 163 11.66 13.40 -12.02
N ALA A 164 10.97 12.44 -12.63
CA ALA A 164 11.00 11.03 -12.26
C ALA A 164 12.44 10.56 -11.93
N TYR A 165 12.64 10.14 -10.68
CA TYR A 165 13.84 9.38 -10.32
C TYR A 165 13.77 8.03 -11.05
N SER A 166 14.52 7.91 -12.13
CA SER A 166 14.92 6.61 -12.65
C SER A 166 16.03 6.10 -11.75
N CYS A 167 15.80 5.07 -10.97
CA CYS A 167 16.88 4.31 -10.35
C CYS A 167 17.82 3.77 -11.43
N PRO A 168 19.16 3.91 -11.22
CA PRO A 168 20.16 3.31 -12.08
C PRO A 168 20.10 1.79 -12.06
#